data_f7ae09cd6219c97a50e6f97190ab92dd
#
_entry.id   f7ae09cd6219c97a50e6f97190ab92dd
#
_cell.length_a   1.000
_cell.length_b   1.000
_cell.length_c   1.000
_cell.angle_alpha   90.00
_cell.angle_beta   90.00
_cell.angle_gamma   90.00
#
_symmetry.space_group_name_H-M   'P 1'
#
loop_
_entity.id
_entity.type
_entity.pdbx_description
1 polymer ?
#
loop_
_entity_poly.entity_id
_entity_poly.type
_entity_poly.pdbx_seq_one_letter_code
_entity_poly.pdbx_strand_id
1 'polypeptide(L)'
;LPIVDYAQGRSRYVGTEASIEARIVPALWLNGKVDYVRADLTQPNKPLPRIPPFRATLGAEWRYTALSIRPELILARQQSRVFDNESPTQGYAVLNLNASYTIVKTRAAHILTIGGYNLTDRLYRNHLSFIKEIAPEMGRNLRLSYTLRF
;
A
#
# COMPACT_ATOMS: atom_id res chain seq x y z
N LEU A 1 0.51 17.43 29.51
CA LEU A 1 0.27 17.72 28.08
C LEU A 1 1.60 17.63 27.34
N PRO A 2 1.67 17.00 26.17
CA PRO A 2 2.90 16.98 25.37
C PRO A 2 3.25 18.40 24.93
N ILE A 3 4.50 18.79 25.14
CA ILE A 3 5.06 20.04 24.62
C ILE A 3 5.57 19.73 23.21
N VAL A 4 5.19 20.54 22.24
CA VAL A 4 5.61 20.40 20.85
C VAL A 4 6.43 21.61 20.48
N ASP A 5 7.70 21.39 20.12
CA ASP A 5 8.60 22.41 19.60
C ASP A 5 8.68 22.33 18.08
N TYR A 6 8.54 23.45 17.41
CA TYR A 6 8.75 23.58 15.97
C TYR A 6 10.17 24.04 15.69
N ALA A 7 10.98 23.19 15.03
CA ALA A 7 12.31 23.53 14.59
C ALA A 7 12.35 23.58 13.05
N GLN A 8 12.90 24.67 12.51
CA GLN A 8 13.20 24.78 11.08
C GLN A 8 14.64 24.34 10.81
N GLY A 9 14.84 23.60 9.72
CA GLY A 9 16.16 23.16 9.30
C GLY A 9 16.23 22.96 7.79
N ARG A 10 17.44 23.08 7.24
CA ARG A 10 17.69 22.73 5.83
C ARG A 10 17.58 21.22 5.67
N SER A 11 16.85 20.78 4.66
CA SER A 11 16.67 19.36 4.38
C SER A 11 16.98 19.03 2.92
N ARG A 12 17.36 17.77 2.69
CA ARG A 12 17.61 17.22 1.36
C ARG A 12 16.74 16.00 1.16
N TYR A 13 15.99 15.97 0.05
CA TYR A 13 15.18 14.85 -0.39
C TYR A 13 15.76 14.28 -1.69
N VAL A 14 15.88 12.97 -1.75
CA VAL A 14 16.22 12.23 -2.97
C VAL A 14 15.31 11.02 -3.05
N GLY A 15 14.64 10.84 -4.17
CA GLY A 15 13.71 9.71 -4.33
C GLY A 15 13.46 9.37 -5.77
N THR A 16 12.82 8.24 -5.96
CA THR A 16 12.38 7.76 -7.26
C THR A 16 11.06 7.01 -7.12
N GLU A 17 10.22 7.12 -8.12
CA GLU A 17 9.00 6.35 -8.28
C GLU A 17 8.95 5.83 -9.72
N ALA A 18 8.57 4.56 -9.87
CA ALA A 18 8.35 3.96 -11.17
C ALA A 18 7.13 3.06 -11.14
N SER A 19 6.37 3.06 -12.23
CA SER A 19 5.24 2.16 -12.41
C SER A 19 5.22 1.61 -13.83
N ILE A 20 4.76 0.38 -13.96
CA ILE A 20 4.57 -0.29 -15.23
C ILE A 20 3.21 -0.99 -15.23
N GLU A 21 2.53 -0.93 -16.36
CA GLU A 21 1.36 -1.73 -16.63
C GLU A 21 1.50 -2.33 -18.02
N ALA A 22 1.29 -3.63 -18.13
CA ALA A 22 1.44 -4.36 -19.38
C ALA A 22 0.29 -5.34 -19.58
N ARG A 23 -0.31 -5.30 -20.75
CA ARG A 23 -1.25 -6.31 -21.21
C ARG A 23 -0.49 -7.47 -21.83
N ILE A 24 -0.50 -8.62 -21.18
CA ILE A 24 0.24 -9.81 -21.60
C ILE A 24 -0.53 -10.60 -22.65
N VAL A 25 -1.83 -10.79 -22.38
CA VAL A 25 -2.82 -11.37 -23.32
C VAL A 25 -4.14 -10.62 -23.18
N PRO A 26 -5.10 -10.78 -24.08
CA PRO A 26 -6.37 -10.03 -24.02
C PRO A 26 -7.09 -10.05 -22.66
N ALA A 27 -6.94 -11.13 -21.90
CA ALA A 27 -7.59 -11.32 -20.62
C ALA A 27 -6.69 -11.01 -19.41
N LEU A 28 -5.37 -10.78 -19.58
CA LEU A 28 -4.42 -10.67 -18.47
C LEU A 28 -3.59 -9.38 -18.56
N TRP A 29 -3.65 -8.60 -17.50
CA TRP A 29 -2.82 -7.42 -17.27
C TRP A 29 -1.92 -7.67 -16.07
N LEU A 30 -0.68 -7.22 -16.16
CA LEU A 30 0.26 -7.16 -15.03
C LEU A 30 0.58 -5.70 -14.73
N ASN A 31 0.70 -5.39 -13.46
CA ASN A 31 1.14 -4.08 -13.01
C ASN A 31 2.21 -4.20 -11.92
N GLY A 32 3.08 -3.23 -11.90
CA GLY A 32 4.11 -3.11 -10.88
C GLY A 32 4.35 -1.64 -10.55
N LYS A 33 4.59 -1.37 -9.28
CA LYS A 33 4.94 -0.06 -8.78
C LYS A 33 6.05 -0.19 -7.76
N VAL A 34 7.02 0.71 -7.81
CA VAL A 34 8.06 0.86 -6.79
C VAL A 34 8.19 2.32 -6.40
N ASP A 35 8.44 2.57 -5.14
CA ASP A 35 8.72 3.89 -4.61
C ASP A 35 9.83 3.84 -3.55
N TYR A 36 10.69 4.84 -3.61
CA TYR A 36 11.77 5.04 -2.66
C TYR A 36 12.01 6.52 -2.44
N VAL A 37 12.15 6.90 -1.18
CA VAL A 37 12.59 8.24 -0.82
C VAL A 37 13.57 8.17 0.35
N ARG A 38 14.57 9.02 0.28
CA ARG A 38 15.50 9.32 1.36
C ARG A 38 15.44 10.80 1.64
N ALA A 39 15.28 11.16 2.92
CA ALA A 39 15.27 12.54 3.34
C ALA A 39 16.08 12.72 4.62
N ASP A 40 16.91 13.73 4.62
CA ASP A 40 17.82 14.04 5.70
C ASP A 40 17.80 15.55 6.02
N LEU A 41 17.89 15.89 7.30
CA LEU A 41 18.34 17.21 7.71
C LEU A 41 19.83 17.33 7.35
N THR A 42 20.24 18.48 6.86
CA THR A 42 21.66 18.73 6.50
C THR A 42 22.47 19.17 7.70
N GLN A 43 21.79 19.77 8.70
CA GLN A 43 22.39 20.21 9.97
C GLN A 43 21.34 20.09 11.09
N PRO A 44 21.54 19.19 12.10
CA PRO A 44 22.53 18.11 12.13
C PRO A 44 22.21 17.06 11.06
N ASN A 45 23.18 16.31 10.57
CA ASN A 45 22.98 15.29 9.55
C ASN A 45 22.21 14.09 10.13
N LYS A 46 20.88 14.15 10.07
CA LYS A 46 19.95 13.14 10.64
C LYS A 46 18.83 12.82 9.66
N PRO A 47 18.31 11.58 9.66
CA PRO A 47 17.09 11.26 8.90
C PRO A 47 15.95 12.17 9.30
N LEU A 48 15.09 12.52 8.35
CA LEU A 48 13.82 13.17 8.67
C LEU A 48 12.83 12.13 9.22
N PRO A 49 11.90 12.55 10.09
CA PRO A 49 10.88 11.66 10.61
C PRO A 49 9.90 11.23 9.52
N ARG A 50 9.34 10.04 9.66
CA ARG A 50 8.28 9.48 8.81
C ARG A 50 8.63 9.39 7.33
N ILE A 51 9.84 8.99 7.05
CA ILE A 51 10.25 8.67 5.68
C ILE A 51 9.87 7.21 5.40
N PRO A 52 9.07 6.94 4.37
CA PRO A 52 8.67 5.58 4.05
C PRO A 52 9.90 4.70 3.72
N PRO A 53 9.86 3.40 4.03
CA PRO A 53 10.84 2.46 3.50
C PRO A 53 10.71 2.34 1.99
N PHE A 54 11.64 1.64 1.33
CA PHE A 54 11.41 1.16 -0.03
C PHE A 54 10.15 0.28 -0.05
N ARG A 55 9.25 0.55 -1.00
CA ARG A 55 8.01 -0.21 -1.20
C ARG A 55 7.90 -0.66 -2.64
N ALA A 56 7.31 -1.82 -2.82
CA ALA A 56 6.92 -2.34 -4.12
C ALA A 56 5.50 -2.94 -4.05
N THR A 57 4.75 -2.76 -5.10
CA THR A 57 3.44 -3.39 -5.29
C THR A 57 3.48 -4.14 -6.61
N LEU A 58 3.09 -5.40 -6.59
CA LEU A 58 2.97 -6.25 -7.78
C LEU A 58 1.52 -6.72 -7.85
N GLY A 59 0.90 -6.53 -9.00
CA GLY A 59 -0.48 -6.91 -9.21
C GLY A 59 -0.69 -7.58 -10.56
N ALA A 60 -1.77 -8.34 -10.63
CA ALA A 60 -2.30 -8.84 -11.89
C ALA A 60 -3.80 -8.57 -11.94
N GLU A 61 -4.35 -8.44 -13.12
CA GLU A 61 -5.79 -8.44 -13.35
C GLU A 61 -6.13 -9.42 -14.46
N TRP A 62 -6.91 -10.42 -14.09
CA TRP A 62 -7.48 -11.34 -15.04
C TRP A 62 -8.96 -11.04 -15.24
N ARG A 63 -9.35 -10.83 -16.51
CA ARG A 63 -10.72 -10.51 -16.92
C ARG A 63 -11.26 -11.61 -17.82
N TYR A 64 -12.38 -12.19 -17.42
CA TYR A 64 -13.09 -13.16 -18.23
C TYR A 64 -14.58 -12.86 -18.21
N THR A 65 -15.11 -12.42 -19.34
CA THR A 65 -16.52 -11.98 -19.49
C THR A 65 -16.92 -10.96 -18.42
N ALA A 66 -17.74 -11.34 -17.46
CA ALA A 66 -18.24 -10.52 -16.36
C ALA A 66 -17.36 -10.56 -15.09
N LEU A 67 -16.39 -11.47 -15.03
CA LEU A 67 -15.54 -11.72 -13.88
C LEU A 67 -14.20 -10.99 -14.03
N SER A 68 -13.79 -10.28 -12.99
CA SER A 68 -12.43 -9.75 -12.84
C SER A 68 -11.82 -10.25 -11.52
N ILE A 69 -10.60 -10.76 -11.56
CA ILE A 69 -9.84 -11.21 -10.39
C ILE A 69 -8.53 -10.43 -10.34
N ARG A 70 -8.22 -9.85 -9.18
CA ARG A 70 -7.06 -8.98 -8.97
C ARG A 70 -6.30 -9.38 -7.71
N PRO A 71 -5.31 -10.28 -7.81
CA PRO A 71 -4.32 -10.45 -6.76
C PRO A 71 -3.35 -9.25 -6.72
N GLU A 72 -2.91 -8.91 -5.52
CA GLU A 72 -1.96 -7.83 -5.26
C GLU A 72 -1.01 -8.24 -4.14
N LEU A 73 0.29 -8.11 -4.36
CA LEU A 73 1.33 -8.31 -3.37
C LEU A 73 1.98 -6.97 -3.04
N ILE A 74 1.86 -6.55 -1.78
CA ILE A 74 2.47 -5.34 -1.24
C ILE A 74 3.71 -5.74 -0.45
N LEU A 75 4.85 -5.16 -0.80
CA LEU A 75 6.13 -5.36 -0.18
C LEU A 75 6.64 -4.06 0.42
N ALA A 76 7.12 -4.11 1.63
CA ALA A 76 7.84 -3.00 2.26
C ALA A 76 9.12 -3.51 2.91
N ARG A 77 10.22 -2.80 2.68
CA ARG A 77 11.48 -3.09 3.36
C ARG A 77 11.42 -2.63 4.82
N GLN A 78 12.28 -3.18 5.66
CA GLN A 78 12.52 -2.64 6.99
C GLN A 78 12.94 -1.18 6.90
N GLN A 79 12.37 -0.33 7.78
CA GLN A 79 12.82 1.04 7.97
C GLN A 79 13.57 1.15 9.29
N SER A 80 14.89 1.27 9.18
CA SER A 80 15.79 1.46 10.32
C SER A 80 16.42 2.86 10.38
N ARG A 81 16.27 3.64 9.29
CA ARG A 81 16.69 5.04 9.27
C ARG A 81 15.56 5.91 9.78
N VAL A 82 15.59 6.20 11.05
CA VAL A 82 14.53 6.90 11.77
C VAL A 82 15.08 8.16 12.45
N PHE A 83 14.23 9.13 12.71
CA PHE A 83 14.56 10.29 13.51
C PHE A 83 14.70 9.93 15.00
N ASP A 84 15.31 10.78 15.82
CA ASP A 84 15.72 10.51 17.21
C ASP A 84 14.67 9.80 18.09
N ASN A 85 13.42 10.21 18.00
CA ASN A 85 12.33 9.68 18.82
C ASN A 85 11.36 8.80 18.02
N GLU A 86 11.80 8.26 16.90
CA GLU A 86 10.98 7.42 16.05
C GLU A 86 11.44 5.96 16.09
N SER A 87 10.54 5.02 16.30
CA SER A 87 10.90 3.60 16.29
C SER A 87 11.02 3.05 14.87
N PRO A 88 11.98 2.14 14.63
CA PRO A 88 12.10 1.41 13.39
C PRO A 88 10.90 0.45 13.19
N THR A 89 10.63 0.08 11.95
CA THR A 89 9.61 -0.92 11.62
C THR A 89 10.20 -2.06 10.80
N GLN A 90 9.74 -3.27 11.06
CA GLN A 90 10.12 -4.45 10.29
C GLN A 90 9.55 -4.38 8.86
N GLY A 91 10.23 -5.04 7.93
CA GLY A 91 9.71 -5.25 6.59
C GLY A 91 8.55 -6.25 6.59
N TYR A 92 7.70 -6.16 5.56
CA TYR A 92 6.57 -7.05 5.43
C TYR A 92 6.22 -7.35 3.96
N ALA A 93 5.47 -8.43 3.79
CA ALA A 93 4.79 -8.80 2.56
C ALA A 93 3.33 -9.09 2.88
N VAL A 94 2.41 -8.46 2.17
CA VAL A 94 0.96 -8.61 2.35
C VAL A 94 0.32 -8.99 1.03
N LEU A 95 -0.46 -10.06 1.04
CA LEU A 95 -1.22 -10.52 -0.12
C LEU A 95 -2.68 -10.11 0.02
N ASN A 96 -3.19 -9.45 -1.01
CA ASN A 96 -4.59 -9.09 -1.18
C ASN A 96 -5.17 -9.79 -2.41
N LEU A 97 -6.48 -10.02 -2.41
CA LEU A 97 -7.21 -10.55 -3.56
C LEU A 97 -8.56 -9.86 -3.66
N ASN A 98 -8.85 -9.26 -4.81
CA ASN A 98 -10.15 -8.70 -5.11
C ASN A 98 -10.77 -9.46 -6.29
N ALA A 99 -12.04 -9.81 -6.17
CA ALA A 99 -12.81 -10.39 -7.26
C ALA A 99 -14.11 -9.60 -7.43
N SER A 100 -14.48 -9.30 -8.66
CA SER A 100 -15.75 -8.63 -8.97
C SER A 100 -16.48 -9.33 -10.10
N TYR A 101 -17.79 -9.41 -9.96
CA TYR A 101 -18.69 -9.96 -10.98
C TYR A 101 -19.73 -8.90 -11.37
N THR A 102 -19.81 -8.58 -12.66
CA THR A 102 -20.66 -7.50 -13.18
C THR A 102 -21.77 -8.09 -14.04
N ILE A 103 -23.03 -7.86 -13.67
CA ILE A 103 -24.21 -8.23 -14.46
C ILE A 103 -24.80 -6.95 -15.04
N VAL A 104 -24.77 -6.82 -16.36
CA VAL A 104 -25.37 -5.68 -17.06
C VAL A 104 -26.79 -6.06 -17.53
N LYS A 105 -27.76 -5.26 -17.14
CA LYS A 105 -29.16 -5.31 -17.60
C LYS A 105 -29.49 -4.03 -18.36
N THR A 106 -30.62 -3.99 -19.05
CA THR A 106 -31.03 -2.90 -19.92
C THR A 106 -31.00 -1.50 -19.24
N ARG A 107 -31.27 -1.45 -17.94
CA ARG A 107 -31.38 -0.18 -17.19
C ARG A 107 -30.49 -0.14 -15.94
N ALA A 108 -29.71 -1.17 -15.68
CA ALA A 108 -28.89 -1.24 -14.48
C ALA A 108 -27.68 -2.17 -14.65
N ALA A 109 -26.59 -1.85 -13.97
CA ALA A 109 -25.47 -2.75 -13.79
C ALA A 109 -25.35 -3.12 -12.31
N HIS A 110 -25.31 -4.40 -12.03
CA HIS A 110 -25.13 -4.97 -10.69
C HIS A 110 -23.68 -5.44 -10.57
N ILE A 111 -22.96 -4.95 -9.58
CA ILE A 111 -21.57 -5.30 -9.35
C ILE A 111 -21.44 -5.89 -7.95
N LEU A 112 -21.10 -7.17 -7.89
CA LEU A 112 -20.74 -7.85 -6.65
C LEU A 112 -19.23 -7.89 -6.53
N THR A 113 -18.67 -7.42 -5.42
CA THR A 113 -17.22 -7.43 -5.17
C THR A 113 -16.92 -8.12 -3.85
N ILE A 114 -15.96 -9.03 -3.90
CA ILE A 114 -15.38 -9.70 -2.72
C ILE A 114 -13.93 -9.29 -2.64
N GLY A 115 -13.51 -8.72 -1.51
CA GLY A 115 -12.12 -8.35 -1.21
C GLY A 115 -11.61 -9.15 -0.03
N GLY A 116 -10.45 -9.78 -0.20
CA GLY A 116 -9.67 -10.37 0.89
C GLY A 116 -8.38 -9.58 1.07
N TYR A 117 -8.11 -9.13 2.27
CA TYR A 117 -6.95 -8.31 2.59
C TYR A 117 -6.11 -8.98 3.64
N ASN A 118 -4.78 -8.83 3.51
CA ASN A 118 -3.82 -9.49 4.37
C ASN A 118 -4.11 -10.99 4.51
N LEU A 119 -4.29 -11.68 3.39
CA LEU A 119 -4.71 -13.09 3.36
C LEU A 119 -3.77 -14.03 4.11
N THR A 120 -2.50 -13.66 4.20
CA THR A 120 -1.46 -14.40 4.95
C THR A 120 -1.49 -14.14 6.45
N ASP A 121 -2.40 -13.28 6.92
CA ASP A 121 -2.53 -12.87 8.32
C ASP A 121 -1.22 -12.35 8.92
N ARG A 122 -0.47 -11.59 8.12
CA ARG A 122 0.82 -11.03 8.55
C ARG A 122 0.59 -9.95 9.60
N LEU A 123 1.19 -10.08 10.76
CA LEU A 123 1.30 -9.00 11.73
C LEU A 123 2.36 -8.00 11.21
N TYR A 124 1.95 -6.77 10.91
CA TYR A 124 2.86 -5.75 10.39
C TYR A 124 2.47 -4.34 10.85
N ARG A 125 3.41 -3.42 10.76
CA ARG A 125 3.23 -2.01 11.10
C ARG A 125 3.63 -1.15 9.92
N ASN A 126 2.72 -0.29 9.47
CA ASN A 126 3.05 0.70 8.46
C ASN A 126 3.92 1.79 9.11
N HIS A 127 5.10 2.03 8.55
CA HIS A 127 6.04 3.02 9.10
C HIS A 127 5.45 4.43 9.17
N LEU A 128 4.54 4.77 8.25
CA LEU A 128 3.90 6.08 8.19
C LEU A 128 2.71 6.24 9.14
N SER A 129 2.25 5.18 9.77
CA SER A 129 1.13 5.24 10.72
C SER A 129 1.52 6.03 11.98
N PHE A 130 0.66 6.97 12.36
CA PHE A 130 0.84 7.77 13.60
C PHE A 130 0.72 6.93 14.86
N ILE A 131 0.04 5.81 14.76
CA ILE A 131 -0.20 4.90 15.88
C ILE A 131 0.61 3.59 15.76
N LYS A 132 1.66 3.57 14.94
CA LYS A 132 2.48 2.37 14.71
C LYS A 132 3.06 1.77 16.00
N GLU A 133 3.30 2.59 17.01
CA GLU A 133 3.79 2.16 18.33
C GLU A 133 2.72 1.41 19.13
N ILE A 134 1.46 1.80 18.95
CA ILE A 134 0.32 1.35 19.74
C ILE A 134 -0.38 0.17 19.06
N ALA A 135 -0.62 0.29 17.75
CA ALA A 135 -1.41 -0.70 17.02
C ALA A 135 -0.73 -1.15 15.72
N PRO A 136 -0.73 -2.45 15.42
CA PRO A 136 -0.41 -2.95 14.09
C PRO A 136 -1.52 -2.60 13.09
N GLU A 137 -1.25 -2.81 11.81
CA GLU A 137 -2.28 -2.80 10.77
C GLU A 137 -3.23 -4.00 10.94
N MET A 138 -4.39 -3.91 10.28
CA MET A 138 -5.41 -4.95 10.38
C MET A 138 -4.87 -6.30 9.92
N GLY A 139 -5.21 -7.36 10.67
CA GLY A 139 -5.01 -8.75 10.28
C GLY A 139 -5.84 -9.13 9.06
N ARG A 140 -5.91 -10.41 8.78
CA ARG A 140 -6.73 -10.94 7.67
C ARG A 140 -8.17 -10.47 7.81
N ASN A 141 -8.72 -9.89 6.74
CA ASN A 141 -10.11 -9.48 6.72
C ASN A 141 -10.75 -9.73 5.36
N LEU A 142 -12.07 -9.85 5.37
CA LEU A 142 -12.89 -10.04 4.19
C LEU A 142 -13.91 -8.92 4.08
N ARG A 143 -14.12 -8.44 2.87
CA ARG A 143 -15.11 -7.41 2.54
C ARG A 143 -16.00 -7.90 1.42
N LEU A 144 -17.30 -7.80 1.61
CA LEU A 144 -18.31 -7.99 0.58
C LEU A 144 -18.97 -6.65 0.29
N SER A 145 -19.11 -6.31 -0.99
CA SER A 145 -19.85 -5.13 -1.40
C SER A 145 -20.70 -5.41 -2.63
N TYR A 146 -21.85 -4.77 -2.67
CA TYR A 146 -22.77 -4.75 -3.80
C TYR A 146 -22.99 -3.32 -4.24
N THR A 147 -22.82 -3.06 -5.53
CA THR A 147 -23.04 -1.76 -6.15
C THR A 147 -24.08 -1.88 -7.26
N LEU A 148 -25.09 -1.04 -7.20
CA LEU A 148 -26.08 -0.86 -8.25
C LEU A 148 -25.79 0.47 -8.97
N ARG A 149 -25.71 0.42 -10.31
CA ARG A 149 -25.61 1.61 -11.17
C ARG A 149 -26.82 1.61 -12.11
N PHE A 150 -27.54 2.70 -12.19
CA PHE A 150 -28.72 2.88 -13.04
C PHE A 150 -28.64 4.23 -13.76
#